data_74f83f836ff9c579c6b544727dec9a39
#
_entry.id   74f83f836ff9c579c6b544727dec9a39
#
_cell.length_a   1.000
_cell.length_b   1.000
_cell.length_c   1.000
_cell.angle_alpha   90.00
_cell.angle_beta   90.00
_cell.angle_gamma   90.00
#
_symmetry.space_group_name_H-M   'P 1'
#
loop_
_entity.id
_entity.type
_entity.pdbx_description
1 polymer ?
#
loop_
_entity_poly.entity_id
_entity_poly.type
_entity_poly.pdbx_seq_one_letter_code
_entity_poly.pdbx_strand_id
1 'polypeptide(L)'
;MYTQPTALRSVLDPKYLEYCLSKHYDIGEWNECLYWLRGLNDTYRIRTSKGLYILRVYRQSVEECDVAYELSLLTQLQRELSSVATQVSEPMIQRDGRLYTILDAPEGKRIAAIFRYLSGTENLLHDEKSCFSFGKSAAELHTAMDRITMNQPRFHLDAHFLIDQSLHRIVDYLGETHRSVSFLREFAGALMDRIHTAADQGLDWGICHGDMHGNNNAFQDGDHFTHYDFEWSAQGWRAYDLAQVRGRKRQLEDRKEALWDSFISGYRSVRDFSAQDESAIDLFMIARRFWIMGLDVAFIHNDSGALDFSEDWLEGFVQEFRSYHII
;
A
#
# COMPACT_ATOMS: atom_id res chain seq x y z
N MET A 1 10.11 -20.27 30.37
CA MET A 1 10.92 -19.31 31.18
C MET A 1 11.75 -18.53 30.18
N TYR A 2 11.57 -17.20 30.11
CA TYR A 2 12.36 -16.36 29.19
C TYR A 2 13.81 -16.28 29.74
N THR A 3 14.77 -16.64 28.92
CA THR A 3 16.20 -16.59 29.27
C THR A 3 16.87 -15.27 28.88
N GLN A 4 16.22 -14.52 27.98
CA GLN A 4 16.64 -13.16 27.57
C GLN A 4 15.39 -12.29 27.30
N PRO A 5 15.50 -10.95 27.43
CA PRO A 5 14.44 -10.04 27.02
C PRO A 5 14.13 -10.22 25.52
N THR A 6 12.85 -10.25 25.18
CA THR A 6 12.39 -10.26 23.79
C THR A 6 11.72 -8.94 23.48
N ALA A 7 11.87 -8.45 22.26
CA ALA A 7 11.19 -7.25 21.76
C ALA A 7 9.97 -7.63 20.92
N LEU A 8 8.91 -6.83 20.98
CA LEU A 8 7.82 -6.91 19.99
C LEU A 8 8.25 -6.30 18.67
N ARG A 9 9.02 -5.21 18.75
CA ARG A 9 9.60 -4.50 17.62
C ARG A 9 10.79 -3.68 18.09
N SER A 10 11.86 -3.68 17.31
CA SER A 10 13.06 -2.88 17.56
C SER A 10 13.32 -1.90 16.41
N VAL A 11 13.87 -0.74 16.72
CA VAL A 11 14.53 0.14 15.77
C VAL A 11 15.99 -0.24 15.73
N LEU A 12 16.47 -0.76 14.62
CA LEU A 12 17.85 -1.25 14.49
C LEU A 12 18.85 -0.08 14.46
N ASP A 13 19.99 -0.25 15.12
CA ASP A 13 21.06 0.76 15.14
C ASP A 13 21.59 1.02 13.73
N PRO A 14 21.70 2.26 13.26
CA PRO A 14 22.25 2.60 11.96
C PRO A 14 23.64 2.03 11.68
N LYS A 15 24.51 1.90 12.69
CA LYS A 15 25.85 1.32 12.55
C LYS A 15 25.78 -0.20 12.31
N TYR A 16 24.83 -0.87 12.95
CA TYR A 16 24.57 -2.28 12.67
C TYR A 16 24.08 -2.48 11.23
N LEU A 17 23.17 -1.64 10.76
CA LEU A 17 22.67 -1.69 9.39
C LEU A 17 23.79 -1.41 8.37
N GLU A 18 24.64 -0.42 8.62
CA GLU A 18 25.82 -0.15 7.78
C GLU A 18 26.76 -1.35 7.73
N TYR A 19 27.07 -1.95 8.89
CA TYR A 19 27.93 -3.14 8.98
C TYR A 19 27.36 -4.31 8.17
N CYS A 20 26.05 -4.54 8.24
CA CYS A 20 25.40 -5.66 7.57
C CYS A 20 25.26 -5.43 6.05
N LEU A 21 25.03 -4.19 5.61
CA LEU A 21 24.53 -3.92 4.26
C LEU A 21 25.53 -3.25 3.33
N SER A 22 26.48 -2.43 3.84
CA SER A 22 27.33 -1.59 3.01
C SER A 22 28.17 -2.36 1.98
N LYS A 23 28.56 -3.59 2.29
CA LYS A 23 29.37 -4.43 1.40
C LYS A 23 28.55 -5.08 0.26
N HIS A 24 27.25 -5.15 0.42
CA HIS A 24 26.38 -5.83 -0.54
C HIS A 24 26.01 -4.97 -1.73
N TYR A 25 26.03 -3.64 -1.59
CA TYR A 25 25.57 -2.73 -2.62
C TYR A 25 26.71 -1.91 -3.23
N ASP A 26 26.59 -1.57 -4.51
CA ASP A 26 27.51 -0.63 -5.18
C ASP A 26 26.93 0.80 -5.17
N ILE A 27 26.66 1.30 -3.98
CA ILE A 27 26.12 2.65 -3.78
C ILE A 27 27.14 3.66 -3.21
N GLY A 28 28.40 3.27 -3.18
CA GLY A 28 29.49 4.10 -2.65
C GLY A 28 29.70 3.92 -1.14
N GLU A 29 30.62 4.70 -0.60
CA GLU A 29 30.94 4.69 0.83
C GLU A 29 29.83 5.39 1.62
N TRP A 30 29.40 4.75 2.71
CA TRP A 30 28.37 5.31 3.59
C TRP A 30 28.95 6.40 4.48
N ASN A 31 28.40 7.61 4.36
CA ASN A 31 28.79 8.75 5.16
C ASN A 31 27.83 9.02 6.32
N GLU A 32 26.58 8.62 6.15
CA GLU A 32 25.50 8.80 7.14
C GLU A 32 24.42 7.75 6.93
N CYS A 33 23.89 7.22 8.03
CA CYS A 33 22.66 6.45 8.09
C CYS A 33 21.80 6.99 9.21
N LEU A 34 20.61 7.51 8.90
CA LEU A 34 19.71 8.11 9.88
C LEU A 34 18.38 7.38 9.88
N TYR A 35 17.88 7.05 11.07
CA TYR A 35 16.49 6.67 11.24
C TYR A 35 15.60 7.86 10.86
N TRP A 36 14.73 7.67 9.88
CA TRP A 36 13.97 8.76 9.30
C TRP A 36 12.51 8.75 9.73
N LEU A 37 11.85 7.61 9.55
CA LEU A 37 10.41 7.51 9.66
C LEU A 37 10.00 6.12 10.18
N ARG A 38 9.06 6.12 11.12
CA ARG A 38 8.34 4.92 11.53
C ARG A 38 6.96 4.90 10.88
N GLY A 39 6.73 3.90 10.04
CA GLY A 39 5.42 3.50 9.54
C GLY A 39 5.13 2.05 9.91
N LEU A 40 4.47 1.29 9.04
CA LEU A 40 4.40 -0.17 9.15
C LEU A 40 5.82 -0.77 9.11
N ASN A 41 6.70 -0.21 8.27
CA ASN A 41 8.10 -0.55 8.18
C ASN A 41 8.97 0.59 8.73
N ASP A 42 10.22 0.27 9.12
CA ASP A 42 11.17 1.28 9.54
C ASP A 42 11.95 1.80 8.34
N THR A 43 12.03 3.10 8.20
CA THR A 43 12.69 3.77 7.09
C THR A 43 13.91 4.55 7.58
N TYR A 44 15.04 4.35 6.89
CA TYR A 44 16.29 5.06 7.14
C TYR A 44 16.70 5.80 5.88
N ARG A 45 17.29 6.98 6.04
CA ARG A 45 17.97 7.70 4.98
C ARG A 45 19.45 7.41 5.02
N ILE A 46 20.01 6.99 3.90
CA ILE A 46 21.44 6.77 3.73
C ILE A 46 22.01 7.86 2.82
N ARG A 47 23.11 8.47 3.26
CA ARG A 47 23.95 9.34 2.41
C ARG A 47 25.25 8.62 2.13
N THR A 48 25.60 8.51 0.86
CA THR A 48 26.86 7.91 0.42
C THR A 48 27.65 8.85 -0.48
N SER A 49 28.84 8.44 -0.87
CA SER A 49 29.65 9.17 -1.87
C SER A 49 29.00 9.21 -3.27
N LYS A 50 28.02 8.33 -3.56
CA LYS A 50 27.28 8.27 -4.84
C LYS A 50 25.88 8.90 -4.77
N GLY A 51 25.41 9.36 -3.61
CA GLY A 51 24.10 10.02 -3.48
C GLY A 51 23.31 9.62 -2.25
N LEU A 52 21.99 9.85 -2.34
CA LEU A 52 21.04 9.54 -1.29
C LEU A 52 20.25 8.27 -1.64
N TYR A 53 19.95 7.49 -0.59
CA TYR A 53 19.18 6.25 -0.70
C TYR A 53 18.22 6.12 0.48
N ILE A 54 17.20 5.31 0.32
CA ILE A 54 16.26 4.90 1.36
C ILE A 54 16.49 3.44 1.67
N LEU A 55 16.72 3.12 2.93
CA LEU A 55 16.72 1.75 3.43
C LEU A 55 15.38 1.50 4.14
N ARG A 56 14.65 0.50 3.69
CA ARG A 56 13.45 0.00 4.35
C ARG A 56 13.82 -1.29 5.08
N VAL A 57 13.51 -1.33 6.36
CA VAL A 57 13.54 -2.55 7.18
C VAL A 57 12.09 -2.95 7.42
N TYR A 58 11.68 -4.03 6.76
CA TYR A 58 10.30 -4.53 6.82
C TYR A 58 9.99 -5.01 8.25
N ARG A 59 8.72 -4.90 8.67
CA ARG A 59 8.27 -5.47 9.94
C ARG A 59 8.45 -6.99 9.94
N GLN A 60 8.57 -7.58 11.12
CA GLN A 60 8.82 -9.02 11.28
C GLN A 60 7.73 -9.90 10.66
N SER A 61 6.48 -9.43 10.67
CA SER A 61 5.32 -10.19 10.17
C SER A 61 5.20 -10.25 8.64
N VAL A 62 6.11 -9.61 7.89
CA VAL A 62 6.10 -9.67 6.42
C VAL A 62 6.79 -10.95 5.96
N GLU A 63 6.13 -11.71 5.10
CA GLU A 63 6.71 -12.91 4.51
C GLU A 63 7.75 -12.56 3.43
N GLU A 64 8.77 -13.38 3.32
CA GLU A 64 9.85 -13.19 2.34
C GLU A 64 9.32 -13.19 0.90
N CYS A 65 8.32 -14.02 0.58
CA CYS A 65 7.71 -14.07 -0.74
C CYS A 65 7.00 -12.75 -1.09
N ASP A 66 6.43 -12.05 -0.11
CA ASP A 66 5.77 -10.75 -0.31
C ASP A 66 6.78 -9.67 -0.68
N VAL A 67 7.92 -9.62 0.01
CA VAL A 67 9.01 -8.69 -0.32
C VAL A 67 9.61 -9.02 -1.68
N ALA A 68 9.83 -10.29 -1.98
CA ALA A 68 10.33 -10.72 -3.27
C ALA A 68 9.39 -10.34 -4.42
N TYR A 69 8.07 -10.44 -4.19
CA TYR A 69 7.06 -10.00 -5.15
C TYR A 69 7.14 -8.48 -5.38
N GLU A 70 7.07 -7.66 -4.30
CA GLU A 70 7.15 -6.20 -4.39
C GLU A 70 8.39 -5.75 -5.19
N LEU A 71 9.57 -6.21 -4.79
CA LEU A 71 10.83 -5.78 -5.40
C LEU A 71 10.99 -6.27 -6.85
N SER A 72 10.50 -7.47 -7.16
CA SER A 72 10.48 -7.98 -8.53
C SER A 72 9.53 -7.18 -9.42
N LEU A 73 8.33 -6.83 -8.92
CA LEU A 73 7.38 -5.99 -9.63
C LEU A 73 7.98 -4.61 -9.93
N LEU A 74 8.55 -3.95 -8.92
CA LEU A 74 9.19 -2.64 -9.09
C LEU A 74 10.33 -2.67 -10.10
N THR A 75 11.15 -3.73 -10.10
CA THR A 75 12.25 -3.89 -11.06
C THR A 75 11.73 -4.03 -12.50
N GLN A 76 10.60 -4.70 -12.70
CA GLN A 76 9.98 -4.84 -14.02
C GLN A 76 9.31 -3.53 -14.45
N LEU A 77 8.59 -2.86 -13.52
CA LEU A 77 7.94 -1.57 -13.78
C LEU A 77 8.94 -0.48 -14.21
N GLN A 78 10.15 -0.45 -13.66
CA GLN A 78 11.21 0.47 -14.11
C GLN A 78 11.49 0.36 -15.61
N ARG A 79 11.39 -0.84 -16.18
CA ARG A 79 11.62 -1.08 -17.60
C ARG A 79 10.40 -0.69 -18.44
N GLU A 80 9.21 -1.12 -17.99
CA GLU A 80 7.96 -0.87 -18.71
C GLU A 80 7.56 0.61 -18.75
N LEU A 81 7.93 1.39 -17.73
CA LEU A 81 7.66 2.83 -17.62
C LEU A 81 8.75 3.71 -18.25
N SER A 82 9.80 3.14 -18.83
CA SER A 82 10.96 3.91 -19.35
C SER A 82 10.62 4.92 -20.45
N SER A 83 9.49 4.79 -21.12
CA SER A 83 9.04 5.66 -22.22
C SER A 83 7.95 6.69 -21.82
N VAL A 84 7.55 6.73 -20.56
CA VAL A 84 6.52 7.65 -20.03
C VAL A 84 7.06 8.48 -18.87
N ALA A 85 6.29 9.50 -18.45
CA ALA A 85 6.70 10.38 -17.36
C ALA A 85 6.53 9.73 -15.97
N THR A 86 5.62 8.78 -15.85
CA THR A 86 5.36 8.05 -14.61
C THR A 86 6.54 7.17 -14.24
N GLN A 87 6.91 7.20 -12.97
CA GLN A 87 7.99 6.39 -12.40
C GLN A 87 7.52 5.62 -11.17
N VAL A 88 8.33 4.67 -10.74
CA VAL A 88 8.15 3.95 -9.47
C VAL A 88 9.46 3.98 -8.67
N SER A 89 9.40 3.70 -7.38
CA SER A 89 10.60 3.57 -6.55
C SER A 89 11.51 2.46 -7.08
N GLU A 90 12.80 2.78 -7.22
CA GLU A 90 13.82 1.88 -7.79
C GLU A 90 14.51 1.09 -6.68
N PRO A 91 14.30 -0.24 -6.56
CA PRO A 91 15.08 -1.06 -5.66
C PRO A 91 16.52 -1.23 -6.18
N MET A 92 17.49 -1.11 -5.27
CA MET A 92 18.91 -1.29 -5.59
C MET A 92 19.27 -2.76 -5.61
N ILE A 93 19.87 -3.21 -6.72
CA ILE A 93 20.34 -4.58 -6.86
C ILE A 93 21.68 -4.74 -6.13
N GLN A 94 21.81 -5.80 -5.34
CA GLN A 94 23.06 -6.19 -4.69
C GLN A 94 24.10 -6.69 -5.69
N ARG A 95 25.36 -6.71 -5.30
CA ARG A 95 26.48 -7.20 -6.14
C ARG A 95 26.32 -8.67 -6.57
N ASP A 96 25.61 -9.45 -5.82
CA ASP A 96 25.29 -10.86 -6.11
C ASP A 96 23.94 -11.05 -6.82
N GLY A 97 23.26 -9.96 -7.21
CA GLY A 97 22.02 -9.98 -7.94
C GLY A 97 20.76 -10.03 -7.07
N ARG A 98 20.88 -10.16 -5.75
CA ARG A 98 19.72 -10.13 -4.83
C ARG A 98 19.18 -8.73 -4.68
N LEU A 99 17.89 -8.62 -4.27
CA LEU A 99 17.19 -7.34 -4.06
C LEU A 99 17.05 -6.97 -2.58
N TYR A 100 17.26 -7.92 -1.67
CA TYR A 100 17.09 -7.73 -0.23
C TYR A 100 18.09 -8.56 0.58
N THR A 101 18.20 -8.23 1.86
CA THR A 101 19.03 -8.94 2.84
C THR A 101 18.16 -9.33 4.04
N ILE A 102 18.37 -10.52 4.59
CA ILE A 102 17.76 -10.93 5.86
C ILE A 102 18.70 -10.50 7.00
N LEU A 103 18.17 -9.77 7.96
CA LEU A 103 18.88 -9.26 9.13
C LEU A 103 18.42 -9.99 10.40
N ASP A 104 19.31 -10.09 11.37
CA ASP A 104 18.96 -10.47 12.74
C ASP A 104 18.46 -9.25 13.50
N ALA A 105 17.36 -9.41 14.24
CA ALA A 105 16.80 -8.40 15.13
C ALA A 105 16.41 -9.04 16.48
N PRO A 106 16.26 -8.25 17.55
CA PRO A 106 15.87 -8.80 18.87
C PRO A 106 14.55 -9.59 18.83
N GLU A 107 13.61 -9.21 17.97
CA GLU A 107 12.32 -9.89 17.76
C GLU A 107 12.39 -11.07 16.79
N GLY A 108 13.49 -11.27 16.06
CA GLY A 108 13.65 -12.33 15.06
C GLY A 108 14.26 -11.84 13.75
N LYS A 109 14.01 -12.56 12.65
CA LYS A 109 14.52 -12.16 11.33
C LYS A 109 13.68 -11.01 10.75
N ARG A 110 14.36 -10.06 10.13
CA ARG A 110 13.76 -8.96 9.39
C ARG A 110 14.39 -8.84 8.01
N ILE A 111 13.61 -8.36 7.07
CA ILE A 111 14.08 -8.17 5.69
C ILE A 111 14.42 -6.68 5.51
N ALA A 112 15.49 -6.40 4.77
CA ALA A 112 15.91 -5.06 4.45
C ALA A 112 16.20 -4.90 2.96
N ALA A 113 15.72 -3.81 2.37
CA ALA A 113 15.98 -3.46 0.98
C ALA A 113 16.36 -1.97 0.87
N ILE A 114 17.22 -1.67 -0.08
CA ILE A 114 17.65 -0.28 -0.36
C ILE A 114 16.99 0.18 -1.64
N PHE A 115 16.48 1.40 -1.63
CA PHE A 115 15.87 2.07 -2.77
C PHE A 115 16.65 3.34 -3.11
N ARG A 116 16.61 3.75 -4.36
CA ARG A 116 17.07 5.09 -4.75
C ARG A 116 16.20 6.14 -4.07
N TYR A 117 16.83 7.20 -3.55
CA TYR A 117 16.09 8.32 -2.99
C TYR A 117 15.29 9.04 -4.09
N LEU A 118 14.02 9.29 -3.83
CA LEU A 118 13.14 10.02 -4.73
C LEU A 118 13.22 11.52 -4.42
N SER A 119 13.53 12.31 -5.43
CA SER A 119 13.42 13.77 -5.36
C SER A 119 11.95 14.18 -5.52
N GLY A 120 11.59 15.32 -4.96
CA GLY A 120 10.24 15.84 -5.02
C GLY A 120 9.54 15.85 -3.66
N THR A 121 8.28 16.23 -3.68
CA THR A 121 7.42 16.32 -2.51
C THR A 121 6.13 15.53 -2.74
N GLU A 122 5.47 15.13 -1.68
CA GLU A 122 4.12 14.57 -1.77
C GLU A 122 3.19 15.63 -2.39
N ASN A 123 2.51 15.27 -3.49
CA ASN A 123 1.44 16.10 -4.03
C ASN A 123 0.12 15.74 -3.34
N LEU A 124 -0.51 16.74 -2.73
CA LEU A 124 -1.72 16.54 -1.95
C LEU A 124 -2.99 16.44 -2.81
N LEU A 125 -2.91 16.58 -4.14
CA LEU A 125 -4.03 16.48 -5.08
C LEU A 125 -5.18 17.44 -4.72
N HIS A 126 -4.84 18.69 -4.41
CA HIS A 126 -5.81 19.72 -4.02
C HIS A 126 -6.32 20.57 -5.18
N ASP A 127 -5.82 20.34 -6.38
CA ASP A 127 -6.21 21.04 -7.59
C ASP A 127 -6.46 20.08 -8.75
N GLU A 128 -7.26 20.53 -9.72
CA GLU A 128 -7.70 19.73 -10.86
C GLU A 128 -6.53 19.30 -11.77
N LYS A 129 -5.52 20.18 -11.94
CA LYS A 129 -4.36 19.86 -12.76
C LYS A 129 -3.56 18.71 -12.15
N SER A 130 -3.29 18.76 -10.84
CA SER A 130 -2.60 17.69 -10.13
C SER A 130 -3.40 16.39 -10.15
N CYS A 131 -4.73 16.48 -9.98
CA CYS A 131 -5.61 15.31 -10.06
C CYS A 131 -5.61 14.69 -11.47
N PHE A 132 -5.71 15.50 -12.52
CA PHE A 132 -5.62 15.03 -13.90
C PHE A 132 -4.29 14.31 -14.16
N SER A 133 -3.17 14.95 -13.79
CA SER A 133 -1.83 14.37 -13.98
C SER A 133 -1.65 13.09 -13.17
N PHE A 134 -2.19 13.01 -11.96
CA PHE A 134 -2.15 11.80 -11.15
C PHE A 134 -3.02 10.68 -11.75
N GLY A 135 -4.20 11.01 -12.29
CA GLY A 135 -5.05 10.06 -13.00
C GLY A 135 -4.36 9.47 -14.23
N LYS A 136 -3.71 10.33 -15.03
CA LYS A 136 -2.89 9.91 -16.15
C LYS A 136 -1.76 8.98 -15.69
N SER A 137 -1.05 9.35 -14.63
CA SER A 137 0.04 8.54 -14.07
C SER A 137 -0.44 7.18 -13.56
N ALA A 138 -1.60 7.10 -12.89
CA ALA A 138 -2.21 5.86 -12.46
C ALA A 138 -2.57 4.95 -13.64
N ALA A 139 -3.08 5.51 -14.73
CA ALA A 139 -3.40 4.77 -15.95
C ALA A 139 -2.14 4.25 -16.67
N GLU A 140 -1.07 5.05 -16.74
CA GLU A 140 0.23 4.63 -17.27
C GLU A 140 0.81 3.47 -16.45
N LEU A 141 0.70 3.55 -15.11
CA LEU A 141 1.13 2.49 -14.20
C LEU A 141 0.34 1.20 -14.43
N HIS A 142 -0.99 1.26 -14.46
CA HIS A 142 -1.83 0.09 -14.72
C HIS A 142 -1.58 -0.51 -16.11
N THR A 143 -1.35 0.31 -17.12
CA THR A 143 -1.01 -0.14 -18.48
C THR A 143 0.36 -0.83 -18.52
N ALA A 144 1.34 -0.35 -17.74
CA ALA A 144 2.62 -1.03 -17.60
C ALA A 144 2.47 -2.38 -16.88
N MET A 145 1.64 -2.42 -15.82
CA MET A 145 1.35 -3.65 -15.07
C MET A 145 0.69 -4.74 -15.91
N ASP A 146 -0.10 -4.40 -16.95
CA ASP A 146 -0.70 -5.37 -17.85
C ASP A 146 0.33 -6.18 -18.68
N ARG A 147 1.55 -5.65 -18.84
CA ARG A 147 2.63 -6.30 -19.57
C ARG A 147 3.50 -7.18 -18.70
N ILE A 148 3.26 -7.17 -17.37
CA ILE A 148 4.07 -7.87 -16.39
C ILE A 148 3.39 -9.16 -15.99
N THR A 149 4.15 -10.25 -16.03
CA THR A 149 3.73 -11.54 -15.46
C THR A 149 4.54 -11.83 -14.23
N MET A 150 3.86 -11.97 -13.09
CA MET A 150 4.47 -12.33 -11.82
C MET A 150 4.35 -13.83 -11.57
N ASN A 151 5.44 -14.46 -11.15
CA ASN A 151 5.48 -15.90 -10.88
C ASN A 151 5.53 -16.23 -9.37
N GLN A 152 5.74 -15.22 -8.52
CA GLN A 152 5.77 -15.39 -7.08
C GLN A 152 4.34 -15.56 -6.55
N PRO A 153 4.13 -16.46 -5.58
CA PRO A 153 2.85 -16.56 -4.87
C PRO A 153 2.48 -15.21 -4.24
N ARG A 154 1.22 -14.83 -4.36
CA ARG A 154 0.69 -13.60 -3.78
C ARG A 154 -0.80 -13.77 -3.49
N PHE A 155 -1.30 -13.08 -2.48
CA PHE A 155 -2.73 -12.91 -2.27
C PHE A 155 -3.36 -12.14 -3.45
N HIS A 156 -4.69 -12.17 -3.53
CA HIS A 156 -5.44 -11.31 -4.45
C HIS A 156 -6.16 -10.22 -3.66
N LEU A 157 -6.29 -9.05 -4.25
CA LEU A 157 -7.11 -7.96 -3.72
C LEU A 157 -8.57 -8.17 -4.14
N ASP A 158 -9.11 -9.30 -3.71
CA ASP A 158 -10.48 -9.73 -3.96
C ASP A 158 -11.37 -9.56 -2.71
N ALA A 159 -12.65 -9.91 -2.83
CA ALA A 159 -13.60 -9.80 -1.73
C ALA A 159 -13.19 -10.69 -0.53
N HIS A 160 -12.60 -11.84 -0.78
CA HIS A 160 -12.11 -12.72 0.29
C HIS A 160 -11.00 -12.04 1.10
N PHE A 161 -9.97 -11.49 0.44
CA PHE A 161 -8.87 -10.82 1.14
C PHE A 161 -9.31 -9.52 1.83
N LEU A 162 -10.07 -8.68 1.12
CA LEU A 162 -10.43 -7.35 1.61
C LEU A 162 -11.50 -7.38 2.71
N ILE A 163 -12.44 -8.34 2.65
CA ILE A 163 -13.60 -8.35 3.51
C ILE A 163 -13.62 -9.58 4.41
N ASP A 164 -13.59 -10.79 3.86
CA ASP A 164 -13.78 -12.02 4.63
C ASP A 164 -12.64 -12.25 5.63
N GLN A 165 -11.37 -12.19 5.18
CA GLN A 165 -10.23 -12.29 6.09
C GLN A 165 -10.19 -11.16 7.13
N SER A 166 -10.59 -9.96 6.75
CA SER A 166 -10.69 -8.82 7.66
C SER A 166 -11.78 -9.06 8.71
N LEU A 167 -12.94 -9.56 8.31
CA LEU A 167 -14.01 -9.94 9.22
C LEU A 167 -13.56 -10.99 10.25
N HIS A 168 -12.85 -12.03 9.81
CA HIS A 168 -12.33 -13.04 10.73
C HIS A 168 -11.41 -12.42 11.79
N ARG A 169 -10.46 -11.58 11.40
CA ARG A 169 -9.56 -10.88 12.34
C ARG A 169 -10.33 -10.00 13.33
N ILE A 170 -11.35 -9.30 12.85
CA ILE A 170 -12.18 -8.41 13.67
C ILE A 170 -12.99 -9.24 14.68
N VAL A 171 -13.60 -10.35 14.24
CA VAL A 171 -14.39 -11.22 15.12
C VAL A 171 -13.50 -11.93 16.14
N ASP A 172 -12.33 -12.40 15.75
CA ASP A 172 -11.35 -13.01 16.68
C ASP A 172 -10.93 -12.01 17.77
N TYR A 173 -10.75 -10.74 17.40
CA TYR A 173 -10.42 -9.68 18.36
C TYR A 173 -11.58 -9.34 19.32
N LEU A 174 -12.79 -9.22 18.80
CA LEU A 174 -13.96 -8.82 19.56
C LEU A 174 -14.55 -9.96 20.40
N GLY A 175 -14.40 -11.19 19.95
CA GLY A 175 -15.12 -12.36 20.43
C GLY A 175 -16.53 -12.49 19.83
N GLU A 176 -16.96 -13.73 19.65
CA GLU A 176 -18.22 -14.10 18.96
C GLU A 176 -19.49 -13.47 19.56
N THR A 177 -19.48 -13.18 20.86
CA THR A 177 -20.64 -12.65 21.58
C THR A 177 -20.72 -11.12 21.59
N HIS A 178 -19.76 -10.43 20.98
CA HIS A 178 -19.76 -8.98 20.94
C HIS A 178 -20.96 -8.45 20.14
N ARG A 179 -21.63 -7.41 20.65
CA ARG A 179 -22.87 -6.83 20.09
C ARG A 179 -22.83 -6.46 18.61
N SER A 180 -21.66 -6.09 18.11
CA SER A 180 -21.48 -5.63 16.71
C SER A 180 -21.20 -6.78 15.73
N VAL A 181 -20.90 -8.00 16.19
CA VAL A 181 -20.48 -9.12 15.32
C VAL A 181 -21.59 -9.54 14.36
N SER A 182 -22.83 -9.62 14.83
CA SER A 182 -23.96 -9.99 13.96
C SER A 182 -24.13 -9.00 12.80
N PHE A 183 -24.09 -7.70 13.11
CA PHE A 183 -24.17 -6.64 12.11
C PHE A 183 -22.99 -6.70 11.12
N LEU A 184 -21.75 -6.84 11.63
CA LEU A 184 -20.56 -6.88 10.77
C LEU A 184 -20.57 -8.07 9.82
N ARG A 185 -21.08 -9.24 10.25
CA ARG A 185 -21.24 -10.42 9.39
C ARG A 185 -22.27 -10.21 8.28
N GLU A 186 -23.44 -9.69 8.65
CA GLU A 186 -24.49 -9.40 7.69
C GLU A 186 -24.03 -8.35 6.66
N PHE A 187 -23.42 -7.27 7.13
CA PHE A 187 -22.90 -6.22 6.29
C PHE A 187 -21.79 -6.73 5.35
N ALA A 188 -20.83 -7.49 5.86
CA ALA A 188 -19.74 -8.07 5.06
C ALA A 188 -20.29 -9.03 3.98
N GLY A 189 -21.24 -9.88 4.33
CA GLY A 189 -21.89 -10.78 3.36
C GLY A 189 -22.58 -10.00 2.24
N ALA A 190 -23.40 -9.02 2.57
CA ALA A 190 -24.11 -8.20 1.60
C ALA A 190 -23.14 -7.38 0.73
N LEU A 191 -22.04 -6.86 1.29
CA LEU A 191 -21.02 -6.14 0.53
C LEU A 191 -20.30 -7.06 -0.46
N MET A 192 -19.91 -8.27 -0.03
CA MET A 192 -19.28 -9.26 -0.92
C MET A 192 -20.21 -9.67 -2.06
N ASP A 193 -21.48 -9.90 -1.81
CA ASP A 193 -22.48 -10.24 -2.84
C ASP A 193 -22.61 -9.12 -3.87
N ARG A 194 -22.63 -7.86 -3.44
CA ARG A 194 -22.67 -6.71 -4.37
C ARG A 194 -21.39 -6.60 -5.21
N ILE A 195 -20.23 -6.84 -4.61
CA ILE A 195 -18.95 -6.81 -5.35
C ILE A 195 -18.90 -7.95 -6.37
N HIS A 196 -19.32 -9.16 -6.01
CA HIS A 196 -19.38 -10.29 -6.95
C HIS A 196 -20.35 -10.01 -8.09
N THR A 197 -21.53 -9.46 -7.79
CA THR A 197 -22.50 -9.05 -8.81
C THR A 197 -21.91 -8.02 -9.79
N ALA A 198 -21.15 -7.03 -9.27
CA ALA A 198 -20.47 -6.06 -10.13
C ALA A 198 -19.34 -6.71 -10.94
N ALA A 199 -18.57 -7.62 -10.34
CA ALA A 199 -17.50 -8.33 -11.01
C ALA A 199 -18.00 -9.23 -12.16
N ASP A 200 -19.16 -9.87 -12.01
CA ASP A 200 -19.79 -10.66 -13.05
C ASP A 200 -20.20 -9.82 -14.28
N GLN A 201 -20.31 -8.50 -14.13
CA GLN A 201 -20.55 -7.56 -15.22
C GLN A 201 -19.28 -7.17 -15.98
N GLY A 202 -18.11 -7.69 -15.59
CA GLY A 202 -16.85 -7.53 -16.32
C GLY A 202 -16.00 -6.36 -15.84
N LEU A 203 -15.70 -6.29 -14.54
CA LEU A 203 -14.74 -5.32 -14.01
C LEU A 203 -13.31 -5.60 -14.47
N ASP A 204 -12.53 -4.53 -14.68
CA ASP A 204 -11.12 -4.62 -15.07
C ASP A 204 -10.28 -5.24 -13.94
N TRP A 205 -9.66 -6.38 -14.24
CA TRP A 205 -8.83 -7.18 -13.34
C TRP A 205 -7.38 -7.21 -13.78
N GLY A 206 -6.46 -6.93 -12.88
CA GLY A 206 -5.02 -6.98 -13.14
C GLY A 206 -4.20 -6.64 -11.90
N ILE A 207 -2.88 -6.45 -12.06
CA ILE A 207 -2.04 -6.04 -10.94
C ILE A 207 -2.43 -4.61 -10.52
N CYS A 208 -2.74 -4.43 -9.25
CA CYS A 208 -3.03 -3.15 -8.60
C CYS A 208 -1.84 -2.68 -7.75
N HIS A 209 -1.76 -1.39 -7.49
CA HIS A 209 -0.84 -0.83 -6.49
C HIS A 209 -1.20 -1.32 -5.08
N GLY A 210 -2.50 -1.43 -4.80
CA GLY A 210 -3.05 -1.91 -3.53
C GLY A 210 -3.12 -0.84 -2.43
N ASP A 211 -2.36 0.26 -2.55
CA ASP A 211 -2.36 1.38 -1.61
C ASP A 211 -2.27 2.75 -2.31
N MET A 212 -3.09 2.95 -3.35
CA MET A 212 -3.09 4.13 -4.23
C MET A 212 -3.89 5.30 -3.65
N HIS A 213 -3.84 5.53 -2.34
CA HIS A 213 -4.63 6.61 -1.69
C HIS A 213 -4.13 8.03 -1.99
N GLY A 214 -3.20 8.19 -2.90
CA GLY A 214 -2.69 9.48 -3.38
C GLY A 214 -1.64 10.16 -2.48
N ASN A 215 -1.19 9.52 -1.39
CA ASN A 215 -0.08 10.01 -0.57
C ASN A 215 1.24 9.27 -0.89
N ASN A 216 1.16 8.08 -1.46
CA ASN A 216 2.32 7.25 -1.81
C ASN A 216 2.94 7.72 -3.15
N ASN A 217 3.22 9.02 -3.25
CA ASN A 217 3.82 9.65 -4.43
C ASN A 217 4.89 10.67 -4.08
N ALA A 218 5.90 10.78 -4.94
CA ALA A 218 6.82 11.90 -4.99
C ALA A 218 6.58 12.65 -6.32
N PHE A 219 6.24 13.93 -6.22
CA PHE A 219 5.93 14.78 -7.36
C PHE A 219 7.06 15.77 -7.62
N GLN A 220 7.43 15.89 -8.88
CA GLN A 220 8.35 16.90 -9.38
C GLN A 220 7.61 17.84 -10.33
N ASP A 221 8.21 19.00 -10.64
CA ASP A 221 7.66 19.99 -11.57
C ASP A 221 7.22 19.35 -12.91
N GLY A 222 6.07 19.80 -13.40
CA GLY A 222 5.43 19.25 -14.59
C GLY A 222 4.37 18.21 -14.24
N ASP A 223 4.43 17.04 -14.88
CA ASP A 223 3.46 15.94 -14.72
C ASP A 223 4.14 14.66 -14.19
N HIS A 224 5.27 14.79 -13.50
CA HIS A 224 6.09 13.67 -13.08
C HIS A 224 5.70 13.17 -11.69
N PHE A 225 5.00 12.04 -11.66
CA PHE A 225 4.74 11.28 -10.43
C PHE A 225 5.64 10.06 -10.35
N THR A 226 6.25 9.86 -9.19
CA THR A 226 6.91 8.60 -8.82
C THR A 226 6.08 7.93 -7.74
N HIS A 227 5.53 6.75 -8.03
CA HIS A 227 4.78 5.96 -7.06
C HIS A 227 5.72 5.13 -6.21
N TYR A 228 5.41 4.98 -4.93
CA TYR A 228 6.16 4.15 -3.99
C TYR A 228 5.20 3.43 -3.03
N ASP A 229 5.75 2.52 -2.23
CA ASP A 229 5.01 1.71 -1.26
C ASP A 229 4.06 0.68 -1.90
N PHE A 230 4.66 -0.24 -2.65
CA PHE A 230 3.97 -1.33 -3.36
C PHE A 230 3.78 -2.58 -2.49
N GLU A 231 3.92 -2.46 -1.17
CA GLU A 231 3.83 -3.60 -0.25
C GLU A 231 2.50 -4.36 -0.38
N TRP A 232 1.42 -3.66 -0.68
CA TRP A 232 0.09 -4.25 -0.88
C TRP A 232 -0.24 -4.56 -2.33
N SER A 233 0.72 -4.43 -3.25
CA SER A 233 0.49 -4.71 -4.65
C SER A 233 0.19 -6.19 -4.89
N ALA A 234 -0.87 -6.46 -5.62
CA ALA A 234 -1.34 -7.80 -5.97
C ALA A 234 -2.35 -7.72 -7.12
N GLN A 235 -2.74 -8.85 -7.67
CA GLN A 235 -3.86 -8.88 -8.61
C GLN A 235 -5.18 -8.56 -7.90
N GLY A 236 -6.00 -7.75 -8.54
CA GLY A 236 -7.30 -7.30 -8.04
C GLY A 236 -8.07 -6.49 -9.06
N TRP A 237 -9.23 -5.98 -8.66
CA TRP A 237 -9.99 -5.07 -9.50
C TRP A 237 -9.37 -3.66 -9.47
N ARG A 238 -9.08 -3.11 -10.64
CA ARG A 238 -8.45 -1.78 -10.77
C ARG A 238 -9.29 -0.66 -10.17
N ALA A 239 -10.61 -0.83 -10.16
CA ALA A 239 -11.53 0.07 -9.47
C ALA A 239 -11.21 0.21 -7.97
N TYR A 240 -10.61 -0.82 -7.32
CA TYR A 240 -10.16 -0.74 -5.93
C TYR A 240 -9.04 0.29 -5.73
N ASP A 241 -8.07 0.38 -6.64
CA ASP A 241 -7.03 1.40 -6.57
C ASP A 241 -7.61 2.80 -6.74
N LEU A 242 -8.49 2.98 -7.72
CA LEU A 242 -9.10 4.28 -8.00
C LEU A 242 -10.05 4.73 -6.87
N ALA A 243 -10.76 3.78 -6.24
CA ALA A 243 -11.61 4.04 -5.09
C ALA A 243 -10.86 4.65 -3.91
N GLN A 244 -9.57 4.32 -3.75
CA GLN A 244 -8.74 4.89 -2.68
C GLN A 244 -8.45 6.38 -2.90
N VAL A 245 -8.33 6.81 -4.15
CA VAL A 245 -8.21 8.23 -4.50
C VAL A 245 -9.52 8.96 -4.24
N ARG A 246 -10.66 8.37 -4.64
CA ARG A 246 -12.00 8.91 -4.38
C ARG A 246 -12.29 9.06 -2.88
N GLY A 247 -11.88 8.08 -2.08
CA GLY A 247 -12.10 8.03 -0.63
C GLY A 247 -11.18 8.92 0.21
N ARG A 248 -10.36 9.78 -0.39
CA ARG A 248 -9.42 10.65 0.35
C ARG A 248 -10.15 11.62 1.28
N LYS A 249 -9.82 11.54 2.58
CA LYS A 249 -10.37 12.45 3.61
C LYS A 249 -9.72 13.84 3.63
N ARG A 250 -8.58 14.03 2.95
CA ARG A 250 -7.81 15.30 2.95
C ARG A 250 -8.29 16.33 1.92
N GLN A 251 -9.20 15.95 1.03
CA GLN A 251 -9.78 16.87 0.06
C GLN A 251 -10.93 17.67 0.67
N LEU A 252 -11.08 18.93 0.25
CA LEU A 252 -12.21 19.77 0.65
C LEU A 252 -13.50 19.19 0.07
N GLU A 253 -14.53 19.05 0.89
CA GLU A 253 -15.81 18.41 0.50
C GLU A 253 -16.47 19.08 -0.72
N ASP A 254 -16.45 20.41 -0.78
CA ASP A 254 -17.02 21.21 -1.88
C ASP A 254 -16.29 21.03 -3.22
N ARG A 255 -15.09 20.46 -3.22
CA ARG A 255 -14.28 20.24 -4.42
C ARG A 255 -14.14 18.77 -4.83
N LYS A 256 -14.60 17.84 -4.01
CA LYS A 256 -14.38 16.39 -4.25
C LYS A 256 -14.85 15.92 -5.62
N GLU A 257 -16.02 16.36 -6.07
CA GLU A 257 -16.53 15.95 -7.38
C GLU A 257 -15.65 16.48 -8.51
N ALA A 258 -15.32 17.77 -8.53
CA ALA A 258 -14.48 18.36 -9.57
C ALA A 258 -13.07 17.75 -9.61
N LEU A 259 -12.49 17.45 -8.45
CA LEU A 259 -11.19 16.81 -8.36
C LEU A 259 -11.24 15.34 -8.83
N TRP A 260 -12.33 14.63 -8.51
CA TRP A 260 -12.58 13.28 -9.01
C TRP A 260 -12.77 13.26 -10.53
N ASP A 261 -13.61 14.12 -11.07
CA ASP A 261 -13.85 14.22 -12.51
C ASP A 261 -12.54 14.50 -13.27
N SER A 262 -11.71 15.37 -12.70
CA SER A 262 -10.40 15.68 -13.27
C SER A 262 -9.46 14.46 -13.22
N PHE A 263 -9.43 13.73 -12.10
CA PHE A 263 -8.65 12.50 -11.96
C PHE A 263 -9.10 11.44 -12.97
N ILE A 264 -10.39 11.17 -13.08
CA ILE A 264 -10.94 10.20 -14.04
C ILE A 264 -10.71 10.63 -15.49
N SER A 265 -10.80 11.94 -15.79
CA SER A 265 -10.46 12.46 -17.11
C SER A 265 -8.99 12.20 -17.45
N GLY A 266 -8.08 12.39 -16.50
CA GLY A 266 -6.66 12.04 -16.64
C GLY A 266 -6.46 10.55 -16.88
N TYR A 267 -7.10 9.70 -16.11
CA TYR A 267 -7.03 8.25 -16.27
C TYR A 267 -7.53 7.81 -17.65
N ARG A 268 -8.71 8.28 -18.06
CA ARG A 268 -9.33 7.99 -19.38
C ARG A 268 -8.53 8.52 -20.56
N SER A 269 -7.64 9.48 -20.35
CA SER A 269 -6.75 9.96 -21.42
C SER A 269 -5.71 8.93 -21.87
N VAL A 270 -5.47 7.88 -21.09
CA VAL A 270 -4.46 6.84 -21.34
C VAL A 270 -5.08 5.45 -21.43
N ARG A 271 -6.06 5.15 -20.55
CA ARG A 271 -6.66 3.83 -20.40
C ARG A 271 -8.17 3.95 -20.26
N ASP A 272 -8.90 3.01 -20.85
CA ASP A 272 -10.34 2.94 -20.67
C ASP A 272 -10.69 2.66 -19.20
N PHE A 273 -11.72 3.33 -18.73
CA PHE A 273 -12.37 3.08 -17.45
C PHE A 273 -13.86 2.99 -17.71
N SER A 274 -14.39 1.77 -17.60
CA SER A 274 -15.75 1.46 -17.99
C SER A 274 -16.78 2.06 -17.05
N ALA A 275 -18.02 2.17 -17.51
CA ALA A 275 -19.12 2.59 -16.65
C ALA A 275 -19.39 1.57 -15.52
N GLN A 276 -19.11 0.28 -15.77
CA GLN A 276 -19.18 -0.78 -14.75
C GLN A 276 -18.14 -0.56 -13.65
N ASP A 277 -16.88 -0.32 -14.03
CA ASP A 277 -15.81 -0.01 -13.06
C ASP A 277 -16.14 1.24 -12.25
N GLU A 278 -16.62 2.30 -12.90
CA GLU A 278 -17.00 3.55 -12.25
C GLU A 278 -18.15 3.35 -11.26
N SER A 279 -19.16 2.54 -11.61
CA SER A 279 -20.28 2.22 -10.72
C SER A 279 -19.88 1.39 -9.50
N ALA A 280 -18.74 0.68 -9.55
CA ALA A 280 -18.22 -0.14 -8.47
C ALA A 280 -17.35 0.65 -7.47
N ILE A 281 -16.99 1.89 -7.77
CA ILE A 281 -16.08 2.70 -6.93
C ILE A 281 -16.55 2.76 -5.47
N ASP A 282 -17.82 3.04 -5.23
CA ASP A 282 -18.36 3.18 -3.87
C ASP A 282 -18.28 1.85 -3.10
N LEU A 283 -18.49 0.71 -3.77
CA LEU A 283 -18.33 -0.62 -3.15
C LEU A 283 -16.88 -0.85 -2.71
N PHE A 284 -15.91 -0.46 -3.55
CA PHE A 284 -14.50 -0.62 -3.22
C PHE A 284 -14.01 0.41 -2.18
N MET A 285 -14.60 1.59 -2.10
CA MET A 285 -14.36 2.52 -0.98
C MET A 285 -14.77 1.88 0.35
N ILE A 286 -15.92 1.24 0.40
CA ILE A 286 -16.43 0.54 1.59
C ILE A 286 -15.54 -0.67 1.90
N ALA A 287 -15.19 -1.49 0.89
CA ALA A 287 -14.28 -2.62 1.06
C ALA A 287 -12.92 -2.18 1.61
N ARG A 288 -12.38 -1.06 1.15
CA ARG A 288 -11.14 -0.48 1.69
C ARG A 288 -11.28 -0.10 3.16
N ARG A 289 -12.41 0.49 3.56
CA ARG A 289 -12.68 0.83 4.96
C ARG A 289 -12.76 -0.42 5.84
N PHE A 290 -13.40 -1.48 5.33
CA PHE A 290 -13.47 -2.76 6.02
C PHE A 290 -12.09 -3.40 6.19
N TRP A 291 -11.29 -3.40 5.13
CA TRP A 291 -9.91 -3.89 5.14
C TRP A 291 -9.03 -3.10 6.13
N ILE A 292 -9.14 -1.75 6.18
CA ILE A 292 -8.39 -0.91 7.14
C ILE A 292 -8.73 -1.32 8.58
N MET A 293 -10.02 -1.50 8.91
CA MET A 293 -10.42 -1.95 10.24
C MET A 293 -9.77 -3.31 10.59
N GLY A 294 -9.79 -4.27 9.66
CA GLY A 294 -9.13 -5.57 9.85
C GLY A 294 -7.62 -5.48 9.96
N LEU A 295 -6.99 -4.54 9.25
CA LEU A 295 -5.56 -4.29 9.32
C LEU A 295 -5.17 -3.66 10.67
N ASP A 296 -5.92 -2.66 11.13
CA ASP A 296 -5.70 -2.03 12.43
C ASP A 296 -5.74 -3.07 13.55
N VAL A 297 -6.75 -3.94 13.54
CA VAL A 297 -6.88 -5.05 14.49
C VAL A 297 -5.69 -5.99 14.44
N ALA A 298 -5.20 -6.34 13.26
CA ALA A 298 -4.06 -7.24 13.10
C ALA A 298 -2.75 -6.68 13.73
N PHE A 299 -2.63 -5.36 13.85
CA PHE A 299 -1.45 -4.70 14.40
C PHE A 299 -1.52 -4.39 15.90
N ILE A 300 -2.69 -4.53 16.55
CA ILE A 300 -2.87 -4.22 17.98
C ILE A 300 -1.85 -4.97 18.86
N HIS A 301 -1.63 -6.25 18.59
CA HIS A 301 -0.81 -7.10 19.45
C HIS A 301 0.66 -7.18 19.04
N ASN A 302 1.00 -6.81 17.80
CA ASN A 302 2.28 -7.22 17.23
C ASN A 302 3.22 -6.06 16.89
N ASP A 303 2.75 -4.85 16.61
CA ASP A 303 3.65 -3.92 15.94
C ASP A 303 3.51 -2.45 16.34
N SER A 304 2.32 -1.91 16.39
CA SER A 304 2.16 -0.46 16.54
C SER A 304 1.83 -0.01 17.95
N GLY A 305 1.69 -0.96 18.89
CA GLY A 305 1.11 -0.65 20.19
C GLY A 305 -0.35 -0.20 20.01
N ALA A 306 -1.14 -0.30 21.05
CA ALA A 306 -2.49 0.22 21.05
C ALA A 306 -2.46 1.74 20.80
N LEU A 307 -2.66 2.17 19.57
CA LEU A 307 -3.39 3.39 19.33
C LEU A 307 -4.76 3.19 20.03
N ASP A 308 -5.47 4.24 20.30
CA ASP A 308 -6.74 4.18 21.04
C ASP A 308 -7.78 3.30 20.30
N PHE A 309 -7.69 1.99 20.50
CA PHE A 309 -8.66 0.98 20.03
C PHE A 309 -9.73 0.77 21.08
N SER A 310 -10.26 1.89 21.59
CA SER A 310 -11.38 1.92 22.52
C SER A 310 -12.69 1.44 21.86
N GLU A 311 -13.70 1.23 22.67
CA GLU A 311 -15.08 1.01 22.19
C GLU A 311 -15.53 2.13 21.22
N ASP A 312 -15.09 3.37 21.42
CA ASP A 312 -15.43 4.51 20.57
C ASP A 312 -14.82 4.39 19.16
N TRP A 313 -13.61 3.87 19.02
CA TRP A 313 -12.98 3.60 17.73
C TRP A 313 -13.78 2.56 16.93
N LEU A 314 -14.13 1.44 17.57
CA LEU A 314 -14.95 0.38 16.96
C LEU A 314 -16.33 0.89 16.58
N GLU A 315 -16.99 1.58 17.50
CA GLU A 315 -18.33 2.14 17.25
C GLU A 315 -18.29 3.13 16.09
N GLY A 316 -17.21 3.91 15.94
CA GLY A 316 -17.01 4.81 14.80
C GLY A 316 -17.05 4.08 13.45
N PHE A 317 -16.38 2.92 13.32
CA PHE A 317 -16.48 2.09 12.10
C PHE A 317 -17.88 1.50 11.91
N VAL A 318 -18.50 1.00 12.98
CA VAL A 318 -19.85 0.40 12.90
C VAL A 318 -20.87 1.45 12.45
N GLN A 319 -20.80 2.67 12.98
CA GLN A 319 -21.69 3.77 12.56
C GLN A 319 -21.43 4.20 11.12
N GLU A 320 -20.16 4.28 10.71
CA GLU A 320 -19.80 4.54 9.31
C GLU A 320 -20.42 3.49 8.39
N PHE A 321 -20.29 2.19 8.71
CA PHE A 321 -20.88 1.12 7.90
C PHE A 321 -22.41 1.15 7.87
N ARG A 322 -23.07 1.52 8.97
CA ARG A 322 -24.53 1.70 9.00
C ARG A 322 -25.00 2.83 8.08
N SER A 323 -24.15 3.82 7.79
CA SER A 323 -24.51 4.92 6.90
C SER A 323 -24.49 4.54 5.41
N TYR A 324 -23.89 3.41 5.03
CA TYR A 324 -23.70 3.01 3.63
C TYR A 324 -24.85 2.16 3.07
N HIS A 325 -26.03 2.15 3.50
CA HIS A 325 -27.20 1.49 2.88
C HIS A 325 -26.87 0.19 2.10
N ILE A 326 -25.98 -0.64 2.64
CA ILE A 326 -25.63 -1.94 2.05
C ILE A 326 -26.67 -2.99 2.43
N ILE A 327 -27.16 -2.93 3.65
CA ILE A 327 -28.23 -3.75 4.23
C ILE A 327 -29.37 -2.87 4.72
#